data_62169c9fd92cef8f487a813f8d7150b3
#
_entry.id   62169c9fd92cef8f487a813f8d7150b3
#
_cell.length_a   1.000
_cell.length_b   1.000
_cell.length_c   1.000
_cell.angle_alpha   90.00
_cell.angle_beta   90.00
_cell.angle_gamma   90.00
#
_symmetry.space_group_name_H-M   'P 1'
#
loop_
_entity.id
_entity.type
_entity.pdbx_description
1 polymer ?
#
loop_
_entity_poly.entity_id
_entity_poly.type
_entity_poly.pdbx_seq_one_letter_code
_entity_poly.pdbx_strand_id
1 'polypeptide(L)'
;MKKRVLLLLPLFLGACSDSGESPVITIERLYVNTDPDSEDSKGEDYTNQKDNLPALKVGDKVNAFLLLDGNGAELKTFKLQNDEAVKAELRYEKAEVSTEGNLTDEEKGQLRFKDGVTQTRVMVKATIEHVDKNGDVKLEFYLSSKAE
;
A
#
# COMPACT_ATOMS: atom_id res chain seq x y z
N MET A 1 -11.73 2.83 24.22
CA MET A 1 -11.99 2.45 22.82
C MET A 1 -10.71 2.13 22.13
N LYS A 2 -10.67 0.98 21.48
CA LYS A 2 -9.49 0.56 20.71
C LYS A 2 -9.55 1.17 19.32
N LYS A 3 -8.55 1.94 18.97
CA LYS A 3 -8.36 2.45 17.62
C LYS A 3 -7.66 1.41 16.79
N ARG A 4 -8.14 1.13 15.60
CA ARG A 4 -7.58 0.10 14.73
C ARG A 4 -7.22 0.66 13.37
N VAL A 5 -6.13 0.15 12.80
CA VAL A 5 -5.85 0.30 11.38
C VAL A 5 -6.51 -0.86 10.65
N LEU A 6 -7.40 -0.54 9.73
CA LEU A 6 -7.98 -1.51 8.83
C LEU A 6 -7.15 -1.50 7.55
N LEU A 7 -6.36 -2.54 7.35
CA LEU A 7 -5.69 -2.76 6.07
C LEU A 7 -6.64 -3.55 5.19
N LEU A 8 -7.30 -2.84 4.28
CA LEU A 8 -8.11 -3.49 3.27
C LEU A 8 -7.23 -3.75 2.05
N LEU A 9 -7.13 -5.02 1.70
CA LEU A 9 -6.53 -5.46 0.44
C LEU A 9 -7.68 -5.87 -0.48
N PRO A 10 -8.34 -4.94 -1.18
CA PRO A 10 -9.31 -5.35 -2.16
C PRO A 10 -8.54 -6.07 -3.26
N LEU A 11 -8.74 -7.36 -3.36
CA LEU A 11 -8.41 -8.08 -4.56
C LEU A 11 -9.28 -7.49 -5.66
N PHE A 12 -8.74 -6.53 -6.37
CA PHE A 12 -9.43 -6.00 -7.50
C PHE A 12 -9.40 -7.05 -8.60
N LEU A 13 -10.42 -7.86 -8.60
CA LEU A 13 -10.68 -8.73 -9.72
C LEU A 13 -11.14 -7.82 -10.85
N GLY A 14 -10.18 -7.30 -11.58
CA GLY A 14 -10.48 -6.58 -12.81
C GLY A 14 -11.35 -7.45 -13.69
N ALA A 15 -12.20 -6.79 -14.41
CA ALA A 15 -13.13 -7.42 -15.30
C ALA A 15 -12.46 -8.51 -16.13
N CYS A 16 -12.97 -9.67 -16.05
CA CYS A 16 -12.66 -10.85 -16.80
C CYS A 16 -12.02 -10.62 -18.16
N SER A 17 -10.72 -10.49 -18.21
CA SER A 17 -10.04 -10.75 -19.44
C SER A 17 -9.74 -12.24 -19.48
N ASP A 18 -9.97 -12.87 -20.59
CA ASP A 18 -9.73 -14.29 -20.79
C ASP A 18 -8.25 -14.65 -20.76
N SER A 19 -7.34 -13.72 -20.55
CA SER A 19 -5.93 -13.90 -20.83
C SER A 19 -5.01 -13.81 -19.63
N GLY A 20 -5.50 -14.03 -18.41
CA GLY A 20 -4.63 -14.03 -17.26
C GLY A 20 -5.37 -14.03 -15.93
N GLU A 21 -4.62 -14.31 -14.90
CA GLU A 21 -5.14 -14.29 -13.56
C GLU A 21 -5.05 -12.88 -12.98
N SER A 22 -5.81 -12.61 -11.94
CA SER A 22 -5.78 -11.32 -11.26
C SER A 22 -4.41 -11.06 -10.65
N PRO A 23 -3.92 -9.82 -10.67
CA PRO A 23 -2.68 -9.49 -10.01
C PRO A 23 -2.81 -9.67 -8.49
N VAL A 24 -1.69 -9.90 -7.83
CA VAL A 24 -1.63 -10.22 -6.41
C VAL A 24 -0.77 -9.20 -5.67
N ILE A 25 -1.28 -8.72 -4.55
CA ILE A 25 -0.52 -7.91 -3.60
C ILE A 25 -0.20 -8.79 -2.40
N THR A 26 1.08 -8.91 -2.07
CA THR A 26 1.52 -9.60 -0.86
C THR A 26 2.17 -8.60 0.08
N ILE A 27 1.70 -8.57 1.33
CA ILE A 27 2.38 -7.80 2.37
C ILE A 27 3.52 -8.65 2.91
N GLU A 28 4.73 -8.37 2.47
CA GLU A 28 5.91 -9.13 2.88
C GLU A 28 6.34 -8.79 4.30
N ARG A 29 6.19 -7.53 4.67
CA ARG A 29 6.53 -7.05 6.02
C ARG A 29 5.60 -5.91 6.40
N LEU A 30 5.26 -5.86 7.68
CA LEU A 30 4.42 -4.82 8.25
C LEU A 30 4.99 -4.40 9.59
N TYR A 31 5.36 -3.12 9.70
CA TYR A 31 5.88 -2.53 10.93
C TYR A 31 4.96 -1.41 11.39
N VAL A 32 4.77 -1.32 12.69
CA VAL A 32 3.98 -0.25 13.30
C VAL A 32 4.81 0.42 14.38
N ASN A 33 5.00 1.73 14.26
CA ASN A 33 5.71 2.53 15.25
C ASN A 33 4.73 3.41 16.00
N THR A 34 4.56 3.13 17.28
CA THR A 34 3.69 3.88 18.18
C THR A 34 4.47 4.85 19.10
N ASP A 35 5.77 4.97 18.89
CA ASP A 35 6.63 5.90 19.62
C ASP A 35 7.08 7.03 18.67
N PRO A 36 6.38 8.18 18.67
CA PRO A 36 6.71 9.27 17.76
C PRO A 36 8.07 9.93 18.06
N ASP A 37 8.60 9.73 19.24
CA ASP A 37 9.91 10.28 19.63
C ASP A 37 11.08 9.38 19.23
N SER A 38 10.80 8.19 18.73
CA SER A 38 11.82 7.29 18.23
C SER A 38 12.27 7.70 16.84
N GLU A 39 13.54 8.04 16.71
CA GLU A 39 14.16 8.28 15.40
C GLU A 39 14.22 7.00 14.56
N ASP A 40 14.16 5.86 15.22
CA ASP A 40 14.17 4.57 14.55
C ASP A 40 12.74 4.27 14.05
N SER A 41 12.51 4.61 12.81
CA SER A 41 11.20 4.65 12.21
C SER A 41 10.56 3.29 11.92
N LYS A 42 11.21 2.18 12.23
CA LYS A 42 10.65 0.87 11.90
C LYS A 42 9.48 0.48 12.80
N GLY A 43 9.66 0.59 14.12
CA GLY A 43 8.65 0.11 15.04
C GLY A 43 8.65 -1.41 15.20
N GLU A 44 7.55 -1.94 15.70
CA GLU A 44 7.40 -3.37 15.95
C GLU A 44 6.90 -4.11 14.71
N ASP A 45 7.35 -5.36 14.58
CA ASP A 45 7.02 -6.23 13.45
C ASP A 45 5.66 -6.91 13.68
N TYR A 46 4.71 -6.61 12.82
CA TYR A 46 3.38 -7.24 12.81
C TYR A 46 3.14 -8.06 11.55
N THR A 47 4.19 -8.46 10.84
CA THR A 47 4.08 -9.20 9.58
C THR A 47 3.19 -10.43 9.69
N ASN A 48 3.31 -11.18 10.77
CA ASN A 48 2.52 -12.37 11.03
C ASN A 48 1.32 -12.13 11.95
N GLN A 49 1.03 -10.87 12.24
CA GLN A 49 -0.03 -10.47 13.17
C GLN A 49 -0.88 -9.34 12.59
N LYS A 50 -1.19 -9.42 11.32
CA LYS A 50 -1.93 -8.36 10.61
C LYS A 50 -3.32 -8.11 11.19
N ASP A 51 -3.92 -9.12 11.80
CA ASP A 51 -5.23 -9.00 12.44
C ASP A 51 -5.17 -8.47 13.87
N ASN A 52 -3.97 -8.33 14.42
CA ASN A 52 -3.74 -7.93 15.81
C ASN A 52 -2.97 -6.61 15.91
N LEU A 53 -3.24 -5.69 15.00
CA LEU A 53 -2.56 -4.40 15.01
C LEU A 53 -2.89 -3.63 16.30
N PRO A 54 -1.92 -2.88 16.84
CA PRO A 54 -2.14 -2.11 18.06
C PRO A 54 -3.13 -0.98 17.82
N ALA A 55 -3.70 -0.46 18.88
CA ALA A 55 -4.47 0.76 18.82
C ALA A 55 -3.57 1.91 18.39
N LEU A 56 -3.96 2.65 17.37
CA LEU A 56 -3.18 3.73 16.81
C LEU A 56 -3.73 5.09 17.23
N LYS A 57 -2.84 6.07 17.30
CA LYS A 57 -3.15 7.45 17.58
C LYS A 57 -2.50 8.36 16.55
N VAL A 58 -2.87 9.61 16.54
CA VAL A 58 -2.26 10.62 15.68
C VAL A 58 -0.76 10.68 15.93
N GLY A 59 0.02 10.65 14.85
CA GLY A 59 1.48 10.63 14.88
C GLY A 59 2.10 9.24 14.75
N ASP A 60 1.34 8.18 14.96
CA ASP A 60 1.83 6.82 14.79
C ASP A 60 2.11 6.55 13.30
N LYS A 61 3.05 5.65 13.04
CA LYS A 61 3.48 5.33 11.68
C LYS A 61 3.29 3.86 11.37
N VAL A 62 2.82 3.59 10.17
CA VAL A 62 2.70 2.22 9.63
C VAL A 62 3.57 2.12 8.40
N ASN A 63 4.44 1.11 8.37
CA ASN A 63 5.32 0.84 7.24
C ASN A 63 4.98 -0.53 6.66
N ALA A 64 4.49 -0.55 5.44
CA ALA A 64 4.12 -1.77 4.74
C ALA A 64 5.05 -2.01 3.56
N PHE A 65 5.61 -3.21 3.47
CA PHE A 65 6.43 -3.64 2.35
C PHE A 65 5.60 -4.57 1.48
N LEU A 66 5.31 -4.12 0.27
CA LEU A 66 4.41 -4.81 -0.64
C LEU A 66 5.20 -5.45 -1.79
N LEU A 67 4.86 -6.70 -2.08
CA LEU A 67 5.23 -7.34 -3.33
C LEU A 67 4.04 -7.28 -4.27
N LEU A 68 4.24 -6.69 -5.44
CA LEU A 68 3.22 -6.54 -6.47
C LEU A 68 3.55 -7.51 -7.59
N ASP A 69 2.64 -8.42 -7.88
CA ASP A 69 2.83 -9.47 -8.88
C ASP A 69 1.68 -9.45 -9.88
N GLY A 70 2.03 -9.31 -11.16
CA GLY A 70 1.06 -9.32 -12.25
C GLY A 70 0.44 -10.68 -12.52
N ASN A 71 0.94 -11.73 -11.88
CA ASN A 71 0.42 -13.09 -11.97
C ASN A 71 0.34 -13.61 -13.42
N GLY A 72 1.47 -13.51 -14.11
CA GLY A 72 1.60 -13.92 -15.52
C GLY A 72 1.43 -12.80 -16.53
N ALA A 73 1.11 -11.58 -16.09
CA ALA A 73 0.97 -10.43 -16.96
C ALA A 73 1.84 -9.27 -16.47
N GLU A 74 2.06 -8.30 -17.35
CA GLU A 74 2.73 -7.06 -16.96
C GLU A 74 1.85 -6.24 -16.05
N LEU A 75 2.47 -5.60 -15.07
CA LEU A 75 1.79 -4.66 -14.19
C LEU A 75 1.39 -3.40 -14.93
N LYS A 76 0.25 -2.85 -14.56
CA LYS A 76 -0.27 -1.61 -15.15
C LYS A 76 -0.20 -0.46 -14.17
N THR A 77 -0.98 -0.50 -13.11
CA THR A 77 -1.01 0.57 -12.11
C THR A 77 -1.08 0.03 -10.70
N PHE A 78 -0.51 0.80 -9.77
CA PHE A 78 -0.72 0.65 -8.33
C PHE A 78 -1.35 1.94 -7.82
N LYS A 79 -2.29 1.83 -6.91
CA LYS A 79 -2.89 2.98 -6.24
C LYS A 79 -3.07 2.72 -4.76
N LEU A 80 -2.57 3.63 -3.96
CA LEU A 80 -2.90 3.71 -2.55
C LEU A 80 -4.03 4.71 -2.38
N GLN A 81 -5.16 4.25 -1.90
CA GLN A 81 -6.25 5.12 -1.51
C GLN A 81 -6.26 5.22 0.00
N ASN A 82 -6.09 6.42 0.48
CA ASN A 82 -6.17 6.73 1.89
C ASN A 82 -7.18 7.84 2.07
N ASP A 83 -7.90 7.77 3.16
CA ASP A 83 -8.72 8.89 3.60
C ASP A 83 -7.81 10.02 4.09
N GLU A 84 -8.35 11.21 4.31
CA GLU A 84 -7.63 12.33 4.90
C GLU A 84 -6.98 11.99 6.24
N ALA A 85 -7.28 10.83 6.77
CA ALA A 85 -6.75 10.33 8.04
C ALA A 85 -5.25 9.99 8.00
N VAL A 86 -4.68 9.83 6.81
CA VAL A 86 -3.32 9.31 6.70
C VAL A 86 -2.54 10.12 5.67
N LYS A 87 -1.33 10.51 6.04
CA LYS A 87 -0.35 11.03 5.09
C LYS A 87 0.58 9.89 4.69
N ALA A 88 0.57 9.56 3.42
CA ALA A 88 1.35 8.44 2.91
C ALA A 88 2.48 8.89 1.99
N GLU A 89 3.59 8.17 2.08
CA GLU A 89 4.74 8.31 1.20
C GLU A 89 5.02 6.95 0.57
N LEU A 90 5.22 6.93 -0.75
CA LEU A 90 5.56 5.72 -1.48
C LEU A 90 7.06 5.71 -1.80
N ARG A 91 7.68 4.55 -1.58
CA ARG A 91 9.05 4.28 -2.02
C ARG A 91 9.04 3.10 -2.95
N TYR A 92 9.66 3.26 -4.11
CA TYR A 92 9.61 2.26 -5.18
C TYR A 92 10.87 2.35 -6.03
N GLU A 93 11.08 1.36 -6.89
CA GLU A 93 12.16 1.35 -7.85
C GLU A 93 11.81 2.28 -9.02
N LYS A 94 12.45 3.42 -9.08
CA LYS A 94 12.16 4.46 -10.08
C LYS A 94 12.37 4.00 -11.51
N ALA A 95 13.28 3.06 -11.72
CA ALA A 95 13.55 2.51 -13.05
C ALA A 95 12.35 1.72 -13.61
N GLU A 96 11.45 1.27 -12.76
CA GLU A 96 10.30 0.46 -13.14
C GLU A 96 9.00 1.27 -13.27
N VAL A 97 9.04 2.55 -12.94
CA VAL A 97 7.88 3.43 -12.93
C VAL A 97 7.98 4.47 -14.04
N SER A 98 6.89 4.61 -14.79
CA SER A 98 6.81 5.59 -15.87
C SER A 98 6.48 6.97 -15.35
N THR A 99 7.19 7.98 -15.85
CA THR A 99 6.89 9.38 -15.55
C THR A 99 6.16 10.07 -16.71
N GLU A 100 5.82 9.33 -17.75
CA GLU A 100 5.16 9.89 -18.93
C GLU A 100 3.69 10.23 -18.65
N GLY A 101 3.22 11.32 -19.23
CA GLY A 101 1.81 11.66 -19.28
C GLY A 101 1.12 11.91 -17.93
N ASN A 102 1.88 12.21 -16.88
CA ASN A 102 1.35 12.41 -15.52
C ASN A 102 0.54 11.20 -14.99
N LEU A 103 0.83 10.01 -15.49
CA LEU A 103 0.15 8.79 -15.05
C LEU A 103 0.63 8.31 -13.68
N THR A 104 1.85 8.71 -13.30
CA THR A 104 2.35 8.52 -11.96
C THR A 104 2.18 9.81 -11.18
N ASP A 105 1.50 9.74 -10.04
CA ASP A 105 1.27 10.87 -9.16
C ASP A 105 1.44 10.40 -7.71
N GLU A 106 2.62 10.65 -7.16
CA GLU A 106 2.96 10.20 -5.81
C GLU A 106 2.08 10.86 -4.74
N GLU A 107 1.67 12.11 -4.95
CA GLU A 107 0.82 12.81 -4.00
C GLU A 107 -0.56 12.17 -3.89
N LYS A 108 -1.03 11.58 -4.99
CA LYS A 108 -2.28 10.83 -5.02
C LYS A 108 -2.11 9.35 -4.75
N GLY A 109 -0.87 8.91 -4.48
CA GLY A 109 -0.58 7.51 -4.23
C GLY A 109 -0.68 6.61 -5.46
N GLN A 110 -0.46 7.16 -6.65
CA GLN A 110 -0.65 6.45 -7.91
C GLN A 110 0.68 6.22 -8.65
N LEU A 111 0.95 4.98 -9.03
CA LEU A 111 2.11 4.60 -9.83
C LEU A 111 1.67 3.94 -11.12
N ARG A 112 2.29 4.33 -12.23
CA ARG A 112 2.15 3.65 -13.52
C ARG A 112 3.45 2.94 -13.84
N PHE A 113 3.38 1.63 -14.06
CA PHE A 113 4.57 0.84 -14.34
C PHE A 113 4.97 0.92 -15.80
N LYS A 114 6.27 0.81 -16.05
CA LYS A 114 6.81 0.71 -17.41
C LYS A 114 6.45 -0.63 -18.03
N ASP A 115 6.49 -0.69 -19.36
CA ASP A 115 6.32 -1.93 -20.09
C ASP A 115 7.39 -2.94 -19.68
N GLY A 116 7.00 -4.20 -19.59
CA GLY A 116 7.88 -5.31 -19.23
C GLY A 116 7.97 -5.60 -17.73
N VAL A 117 7.42 -4.76 -16.88
CA VAL A 117 7.44 -4.98 -15.43
C VAL A 117 6.33 -5.95 -15.04
N THR A 118 6.70 -7.14 -14.60
CA THR A 118 5.75 -8.18 -14.18
C THR A 118 5.66 -8.32 -12.67
N GLN A 119 6.69 -7.87 -11.96
CA GLN A 119 6.75 -7.94 -10.50
C GLN A 119 7.63 -6.82 -9.98
N THR A 120 7.21 -6.20 -8.90
CA THR A 120 8.00 -5.14 -8.25
C THR A 120 7.64 -5.01 -6.78
N ARG A 121 8.42 -4.23 -6.05
CA ARG A 121 8.17 -3.96 -4.64
C ARG A 121 7.92 -2.48 -4.40
N VAL A 122 6.96 -2.20 -3.53
CA VAL A 122 6.64 -0.84 -3.10
C VAL A 122 6.58 -0.82 -1.58
N MET A 123 7.22 0.18 -0.98
CA MET A 123 7.12 0.45 0.44
C MET A 123 6.15 1.60 0.65
N VAL A 124 5.17 1.39 1.51
CA VAL A 124 4.22 2.43 1.92
C VAL A 124 4.56 2.88 3.32
N LYS A 125 4.84 4.17 3.48
CA LYS A 125 5.06 4.81 4.79
C LYS A 125 3.85 5.69 5.08
N ALA A 126 3.05 5.30 6.04
CA ALA A 126 1.85 6.02 6.41
C ALA A 126 1.97 6.63 7.80
N THR A 127 1.68 7.92 7.91
CA THR A 127 1.60 8.61 9.20
C THR A 127 0.15 8.93 9.50
N ILE A 128 -0.32 8.57 10.69
CA ILE A 128 -1.70 8.79 11.10
C ILE A 128 -1.90 10.26 11.45
N GLU A 129 -2.79 10.94 10.74
CA GLU A 129 -3.11 12.35 10.99
C GLU A 129 -4.45 12.54 11.68
N HIS A 130 -5.41 11.68 11.37
CA HIS A 130 -6.74 11.69 11.98
C HIS A 130 -7.21 10.27 12.25
N VAL A 131 -8.04 10.14 13.24
CA VAL A 131 -8.69 8.87 13.57
C VAL A 131 -10.19 9.12 13.50
N ASP A 132 -10.95 8.22 12.89
CA ASP A 132 -12.39 8.39 12.75
C ASP A 132 -13.11 8.27 14.09
N LYS A 133 -14.45 8.41 14.09
CA LYS A 133 -15.28 8.34 15.31
C LYS A 133 -15.16 7.00 16.01
N ASN A 134 -14.85 5.93 15.26
CA ASN A 134 -14.69 4.58 15.79
C ASN A 134 -13.25 4.30 16.19
N GLY A 135 -12.34 5.21 15.88
CA GLY A 135 -10.91 5.02 16.12
C GLY A 135 -10.22 4.18 15.06
N ASP A 136 -10.82 4.03 13.90
CA ASP A 136 -10.28 3.24 12.80
C ASP A 136 -9.58 4.13 11.76
N VAL A 137 -8.56 3.57 11.12
CA VAL A 137 -7.85 4.16 9.99
C VAL A 137 -7.82 3.13 8.88
N LYS A 138 -8.11 3.58 7.67
CA LYS A 138 -8.26 2.69 6.51
C LYS A 138 -7.21 3.00 5.45
N LEU A 139 -6.49 1.96 5.04
CA LEU A 139 -5.58 1.98 3.90
C LEU A 139 -6.05 0.96 2.87
N GLU A 140 -6.23 1.38 1.62
CA GLU A 140 -6.63 0.50 0.54
C GLU A 140 -5.56 0.49 -0.55
N PHE A 141 -5.16 -0.70 -0.97
CA PHE A 141 -4.19 -0.88 -2.05
C PHE A 141 -4.90 -1.48 -3.25
N TYR A 142 -4.68 -0.88 -4.43
CA TYR A 142 -5.25 -1.35 -5.69
C TYR A 142 -4.12 -1.66 -6.65
N LEU A 143 -4.23 -2.80 -7.32
CA LEU A 143 -3.25 -3.23 -8.31
C LEU A 143 -3.97 -3.69 -9.56
N SER A 144 -3.55 -3.20 -10.72
CA SER A 144 -4.04 -3.66 -12.00
C SER A 144 -2.91 -4.17 -12.87
N SER A 145 -3.23 -5.11 -13.76
CA SER A 145 -2.31 -5.67 -14.73
C SER A 145 -2.82 -5.47 -16.15
N LYS A 146 -1.97 -5.74 -17.15
CA LYS A 146 -2.36 -5.65 -18.56
C LYS A 146 -3.20 -6.84 -19.02
N ALA A 147 -3.43 -7.83 -18.17
CA ALA A 147 -4.36 -8.92 -18.45
C ALA A 147 -5.83 -8.53 -18.33
N GLU A 148 -6.10 -7.36 -17.86
CA GLU A 148 -7.46 -6.83 -17.67
C GLU A 148 -8.00 -6.15 -18.92
#